data_72efcbe69c8ee96cee24f851117e6a0a
#
_entry.id   72efcbe69c8ee96cee24f851117e6a0a
#
_cell.length_a   1.000
_cell.length_b   1.000
_cell.length_c   1.000
_cell.angle_alpha   90.00
_cell.angle_beta   90.00
_cell.angle_gamma   90.00
#
_symmetry.space_group_name_H-M   'P 1'
#
loop_
_entity.id
_entity.type
_entity.pdbx_description
1 polymer ?
#
loop_
_entity_poly.entity_id
_entity_poly.type
_entity_poly.pdbx_seq_one_letter_code
_entity_poly.pdbx_strand_id
1 'polypeptide(L)'
;MVSLQYQIILNLKIMQTTTSENILNVTLLEPRQKHPTIFVRFDELAEGESLTIHNDHDPKPLYYQLLGERGNIFVWEYQEQGPEWWVVKITKRITGEDEETMGQIATKDLRKAQVFKKYGLDFCCGGKKTVKEACAEKGLDVTKIEQELQQADKVFTARPVPYNEWKLDFLADYIVNTHYSYVKNTLPEIVGYAIKVASVHGQLHPELYKIKSLVDEVNEELTAHMMKEEKVLFPYVKALVSASSAEQVPQAAHFGTVQKPINMMEMEHELVGKNMEEISALSQKYTVPADGCASYSLLFNMLEEFENDLHLHIH
;
A
#
# COMPACT_ATOMS: atom_id res chain seq x y z
N MET A 1 40.38 -8.46 41.28
CA MET A 1 39.14 -9.13 41.76
C MET A 1 38.02 -8.10 41.72
N VAL A 2 37.33 -7.98 40.61
CA VAL A 2 36.10 -7.16 40.51
C VAL A 2 35.00 -8.07 41.06
N SER A 3 34.38 -7.61 42.13
CA SER A 3 33.60 -8.42 43.03
C SER A 3 32.36 -9.04 42.34
N LEU A 4 32.09 -10.29 42.69
CA LEU A 4 30.89 -11.07 42.35
C LEU A 4 29.58 -10.27 42.57
N GLN A 5 29.61 -9.31 43.49
CA GLN A 5 28.52 -8.38 43.75
C GLN A 5 28.24 -7.40 42.59
N TYR A 6 29.25 -6.98 41.84
CA TYR A 6 29.07 -6.08 40.67
C TYR A 6 28.44 -6.84 39.50
N GLN A 7 28.78 -8.11 39.34
CA GLN A 7 28.17 -8.99 38.32
C GLN A 7 26.73 -9.36 38.68
N ILE A 8 26.43 -9.55 39.96
CA ILE A 8 25.06 -9.79 40.42
C ILE A 8 24.18 -8.53 40.28
N ILE A 9 24.71 -7.35 40.56
CA ILE A 9 24.00 -6.07 40.42
C ILE A 9 23.79 -5.75 38.90
N LEU A 10 24.76 -6.09 38.05
CA LEU A 10 24.61 -5.92 36.60
C LEU A 10 23.59 -6.89 36.02
N ASN A 11 23.60 -8.15 36.46
CA ASN A 11 22.60 -9.16 36.07
C ASN A 11 21.23 -8.89 36.66
N LEU A 12 21.11 -8.31 37.85
CA LEU A 12 19.86 -7.86 38.41
C LEU A 12 19.31 -6.61 37.69
N LYS A 13 20.16 -5.71 37.20
CA LYS A 13 19.74 -4.59 36.32
C LYS A 13 19.30 -5.07 34.94
N ILE A 14 19.91 -6.13 34.41
CA ILE A 14 19.52 -6.74 33.12
C ILE A 14 18.21 -7.54 33.28
N MET A 15 17.95 -8.11 34.46
CA MET A 15 16.68 -8.80 34.76
C MET A 15 15.53 -7.87 35.17
N GLN A 16 15.78 -6.58 35.42
CA GLN A 16 14.74 -5.57 35.72
C GLN A 16 14.30 -4.75 34.50
N THR A 17 14.78 -5.05 33.29
CA THR A 17 14.07 -4.70 32.05
C THR A 17 13.01 -5.76 31.72
N THR A 18 12.21 -6.15 32.69
CA THR A 18 10.90 -6.71 32.43
C THR A 18 10.05 -5.55 31.89
N THR A 19 9.76 -5.60 30.62
CA THR A 19 8.72 -4.87 29.93
C THR A 19 7.52 -4.63 30.84
N SER A 20 7.39 -3.43 31.39
CA SER A 20 6.08 -2.96 31.82
C SER A 20 5.28 -2.90 30.53
N GLU A 21 4.36 -3.84 30.34
CA GLU A 21 3.45 -3.83 29.20
C GLU A 21 2.75 -2.47 29.22
N ASN A 22 3.11 -1.62 28.26
CA ASN A 22 2.50 -0.30 28.11
C ASN A 22 1.12 -0.53 27.47
N ILE A 23 0.15 -0.91 28.31
CA ILE A 23 -1.21 -1.27 27.90
C ILE A 23 -2.12 -0.07 28.08
N LEU A 24 -2.85 0.30 27.05
CA LEU A 24 -3.84 1.38 27.05
C LEU A 24 -5.22 0.82 26.70
N ASN A 25 -6.13 0.78 27.68
CA ASN A 25 -7.52 0.49 27.41
C ASN A 25 -8.24 1.78 26.97
N VAL A 26 -8.46 1.88 25.64
CA VAL A 26 -9.07 3.09 25.05
C VAL A 26 -10.58 3.15 25.19
N THR A 27 -11.23 2.08 25.67
CA THR A 27 -12.67 2.09 25.92
C THR A 27 -13.03 2.96 27.11
N LEU A 28 -12.07 3.20 28.01
CA LEU A 28 -12.21 4.04 29.19
C LEU A 28 -12.04 5.54 28.88
N LEU A 29 -11.66 5.89 27.65
CA LEU A 29 -11.44 7.27 27.23
C LEU A 29 -12.66 7.82 26.50
N GLU A 30 -12.90 9.12 26.67
CA GLU A 30 -13.88 9.85 25.86
C GLU A 30 -13.55 9.73 24.38
N PRO A 31 -14.53 9.55 23.48
CA PRO A 31 -14.28 9.29 22.03
C PRO A 31 -13.35 10.32 21.39
N ARG A 32 -13.46 11.59 21.75
CA ARG A 32 -12.60 12.68 21.21
C ARG A 32 -11.16 12.63 21.74
N GLN A 33 -10.90 11.92 22.82
CA GLN A 33 -9.58 11.81 23.44
C GLN A 33 -8.84 10.52 23.04
N LYS A 34 -9.54 9.51 22.50
CA LYS A 34 -8.95 8.21 22.18
C LYS A 34 -7.72 8.36 21.28
N HIS A 35 -7.88 8.88 20.09
CA HIS A 35 -6.77 9.04 19.14
C HIS A 35 -5.66 9.97 19.65
N PRO A 36 -5.95 11.20 20.13
CA PRO A 36 -4.89 12.05 20.68
C PRO A 36 -4.08 11.39 21.80
N THR A 37 -4.72 10.64 22.69
CA THR A 37 -4.03 9.93 23.78
C THR A 37 -3.11 8.84 23.25
N ILE A 38 -3.58 8.05 22.26
CA ILE A 38 -2.77 7.01 21.63
C ILE A 38 -1.55 7.63 20.95
N PHE A 39 -1.73 8.73 20.21
CA PHE A 39 -0.64 9.43 19.53
C PHE A 39 0.41 9.93 20.51
N VAL A 40 0.00 10.58 21.59
CA VAL A 40 0.94 11.04 22.63
C VAL A 40 1.71 9.87 23.23
N ARG A 41 1.03 8.77 23.56
CA ARG A 41 1.68 7.57 24.10
C ARG A 41 2.64 6.91 23.11
N PHE A 42 2.27 6.88 21.83
CA PHE A 42 3.13 6.36 20.79
C PHE A 42 4.38 7.25 20.58
N ASP A 43 4.22 8.57 20.61
CA ASP A 43 5.32 9.52 20.45
C ASP A 43 6.33 9.41 21.60
N GLU A 44 5.85 9.11 22.84
CA GLU A 44 6.67 8.89 24.03
C GLU A 44 7.47 7.57 24.03
N LEU A 45 7.13 6.61 23.15
CA LEU A 45 7.89 5.35 23.04
C LEU A 45 9.32 5.62 22.59
N ALA A 46 10.28 4.96 23.22
CA ALA A 46 11.61 4.80 22.61
C ALA A 46 11.54 3.79 21.44
N GLU A 47 12.54 3.84 20.58
CA GLU A 47 12.67 2.89 19.48
C GLU A 47 12.75 1.45 19.99
N GLY A 48 12.02 0.55 19.35
CA GLY A 48 11.86 -0.85 19.77
C GLY A 48 10.86 -1.06 20.91
N GLU A 49 10.35 0.00 21.55
CA GLU A 49 9.29 -0.13 22.55
C GLU A 49 7.90 -0.26 21.89
N SER A 50 6.97 -0.83 22.65
CA SER A 50 5.62 -1.14 22.18
C SER A 50 4.55 -0.54 23.07
N LEU A 51 3.45 -0.14 22.46
CA LEU A 51 2.18 0.20 23.09
C LEU A 51 1.14 -0.84 22.69
N THR A 52 0.46 -1.45 23.65
CA THR A 52 -0.67 -2.34 23.39
C THR A 52 -1.97 -1.61 23.67
N ILE A 53 -2.86 -1.55 22.69
CA ILE A 53 -4.19 -0.94 22.84
C ILE A 53 -5.27 -2.01 22.91
N HIS A 54 -6.22 -1.83 23.84
CA HIS A 54 -7.45 -2.60 23.93
C HIS A 54 -8.62 -1.75 23.48
N ASN A 55 -9.40 -2.20 22.51
CA ASN A 55 -10.56 -1.51 21.96
C ASN A 55 -11.77 -2.44 21.83
N ASP A 56 -12.96 -1.88 21.74
CA ASP A 56 -14.25 -2.56 21.59
C ASP A 56 -14.67 -2.75 20.12
N HIS A 57 -13.88 -2.26 19.18
CA HIS A 57 -14.09 -2.39 17.72
C HIS A 57 -12.75 -2.37 16.99
N ASP A 58 -12.74 -2.75 15.71
CA ASP A 58 -11.52 -2.78 14.90
C ASP A 58 -10.85 -1.39 14.83
N PRO A 59 -9.62 -1.24 15.36
CA PRO A 59 -8.91 0.04 15.33
C PRO A 59 -8.21 0.33 13.98
N LYS A 60 -8.64 -0.31 12.91
CA LYS A 60 -8.10 -0.11 11.56
C LYS A 60 -8.06 1.36 11.10
N PRO A 61 -9.07 2.21 11.39
CA PRO A 61 -8.98 3.65 11.11
C PRO A 61 -7.82 4.36 11.84
N LEU A 62 -7.50 3.92 13.05
CA LEU A 62 -6.36 4.45 13.80
C LEU A 62 -5.03 4.08 13.14
N TYR A 63 -4.89 2.85 12.61
CA TYR A 63 -3.71 2.44 11.85
C TYR A 63 -3.41 3.42 10.72
N TYR A 64 -4.41 3.71 9.88
CA TYR A 64 -4.23 4.62 8.76
C TYR A 64 -3.95 6.07 9.21
N GLN A 65 -4.58 6.52 10.29
CA GLN A 65 -4.31 7.85 10.81
C GLN A 65 -2.89 7.94 11.38
N LEU A 66 -2.43 6.93 12.13
CA LEU A 66 -1.06 6.89 12.68
C LEU A 66 -0.03 6.86 11.54
N LEU A 67 -0.27 6.03 10.53
CA LEU A 67 0.57 5.94 9.34
C LEU A 67 0.63 7.28 8.59
N GLY A 68 -0.50 7.94 8.41
CA GLY A 68 -0.58 9.23 7.72
C GLY A 68 0.08 10.38 8.49
N GLU A 69 0.03 10.39 9.82
CA GLU A 69 0.58 11.47 10.63
C GLU A 69 2.03 11.25 11.08
N ARG A 70 2.49 10.01 11.16
CA ARG A 70 3.84 9.64 11.65
C ARG A 70 4.68 8.91 10.62
N GLY A 71 4.09 8.48 9.51
CA GLY A 71 4.76 7.65 8.52
C GLY A 71 4.93 6.20 8.99
N ASN A 72 5.68 5.42 8.21
CA ASN A 72 5.89 3.98 8.44
C ASN A 72 6.96 3.71 9.52
N ILE A 73 6.86 4.37 10.67
CA ILE A 73 7.81 4.23 11.79
C ILE A 73 7.35 3.26 12.87
N PHE A 74 6.40 2.38 12.57
CA PHE A 74 5.87 1.40 13.51
C PHE A 74 5.54 0.06 12.86
N VAL A 75 5.42 -0.98 13.67
CA VAL A 75 4.87 -2.28 13.32
C VAL A 75 3.52 -2.43 14.02
N TRP A 76 2.51 -2.91 13.30
CA TRP A 76 1.14 -3.08 13.79
C TRP A 76 0.78 -4.55 13.80
N GLU A 77 0.53 -5.11 14.97
CA GLU A 77 0.25 -6.53 15.16
C GLU A 77 -1.06 -6.73 15.90
N TYR A 78 -2.04 -7.37 15.27
CA TYR A 78 -3.24 -7.81 15.96
C TYR A 78 -2.92 -8.99 16.87
N GLN A 79 -3.15 -8.85 18.17
CA GLN A 79 -3.07 -9.92 19.14
C GLN A 79 -4.42 -10.60 19.36
N GLU A 80 -5.53 -9.83 19.21
CA GLU A 80 -6.89 -10.33 19.26
C GLU A 80 -7.76 -9.55 18.26
N GLN A 81 -8.63 -10.28 17.52
CA GLN A 81 -9.48 -9.71 16.47
C GLN A 81 -10.94 -10.06 16.73
N GLY A 82 -11.58 -9.35 17.70
CA GLY A 82 -13.01 -9.48 17.99
C GLY A 82 -13.48 -10.90 18.38
N PRO A 83 -14.78 -11.11 18.56
CA PRO A 83 -15.83 -10.11 18.39
C PRO A 83 -15.98 -9.13 19.58
N GLU A 84 -15.52 -9.50 20.78
CA GLU A 84 -15.71 -8.66 21.98
C GLU A 84 -14.59 -7.63 22.14
N TRP A 85 -13.35 -8.05 21.87
CA TRP A 85 -12.16 -7.22 22.05
C TRP A 85 -11.27 -7.24 20.83
N TRP A 86 -10.66 -6.09 20.59
CA TRP A 86 -9.60 -5.90 19.60
C TRP A 86 -8.33 -5.46 20.34
N VAL A 87 -7.32 -6.29 20.30
CA VAL A 87 -6.04 -6.01 20.96
C VAL A 87 -4.96 -5.86 19.90
N VAL A 88 -4.32 -4.70 19.88
CA VAL A 88 -3.28 -4.40 18.91
C VAL A 88 -2.03 -3.94 19.63
N LYS A 89 -0.90 -4.53 19.26
CA LYS A 89 0.44 -4.12 19.68
C LYS A 89 1.04 -3.23 18.59
N ILE A 90 1.46 -2.04 18.98
CA ILE A 90 2.09 -1.04 18.11
C ILE A 90 3.53 -0.88 18.59
N THR A 91 4.51 -1.34 17.81
CA THR A 91 5.94 -1.26 18.15
C THR A 91 6.59 -0.14 17.36
N LYS A 92 7.28 0.79 18.02
CA LYS A 92 8.04 1.83 17.34
C LYS A 92 9.30 1.25 16.71
N ARG A 93 9.52 1.49 15.42
CA ARG A 93 10.69 0.96 14.69
C ARG A 93 11.99 1.61 15.22
N ILE A 94 13.10 0.87 15.11
CA ILE A 94 14.43 1.38 15.47
C ILE A 94 14.97 2.17 14.28
N THR A 95 15.37 3.43 14.49
CA THR A 95 15.98 4.28 13.45
C THR A 95 17.36 3.73 13.06
N GLY A 96 17.51 3.32 11.82
CA GLY A 96 18.74 2.66 11.32
C GLY A 96 18.49 1.26 10.77
N GLU A 97 17.30 0.66 10.98
CA GLU A 97 16.80 -0.47 10.20
C GLU A 97 16.03 0.02 8.96
N ASP A 98 16.33 1.21 8.45
CA ASP A 98 15.74 1.79 7.26
C ASP A 98 16.20 1.04 5.99
N GLU A 99 15.79 -0.20 5.87
CA GLU A 99 15.71 -0.81 4.56
C GLU A 99 14.55 -0.15 3.82
N GLU A 100 14.88 0.42 2.66
CA GLU A 100 13.87 1.02 1.80
C GLU A 100 12.74 0.02 1.54
N THR A 101 11.50 0.48 1.62
CA THR A 101 10.37 -0.34 1.24
C THR A 101 10.37 -0.61 -0.26
N MET A 102 9.72 -1.68 -0.68
CA MET A 102 9.60 -2.00 -2.10
C MET A 102 8.96 -0.86 -2.90
N GLY A 103 7.95 -0.17 -2.33
CA GLY A 103 7.35 1.01 -2.93
C GLY A 103 8.35 2.14 -3.10
N GLN A 104 9.15 2.46 -2.08
CA GLN A 104 10.20 3.50 -2.17
C GLN A 104 11.26 3.15 -3.22
N ILE A 105 11.66 1.88 -3.29
CA ILE A 105 12.62 1.39 -4.30
C ILE A 105 12.02 1.53 -5.71
N ALA A 106 10.77 1.11 -5.91
CA ALA A 106 10.06 1.18 -7.19
C ALA A 106 9.85 2.64 -7.64
N THR A 107 9.51 3.53 -6.71
CA THR A 107 9.33 4.97 -6.98
C THR A 107 10.62 5.65 -7.42
N LYS A 108 11.76 5.23 -6.88
CA LYS A 108 13.07 5.76 -7.29
C LYS A 108 13.51 5.24 -8.65
N ASP A 109 13.18 3.99 -8.97
CA ASP A 109 13.56 3.36 -10.24
C ASP A 109 12.56 2.28 -10.65
N LEU A 110 11.70 2.61 -11.62
CA LEU A 110 10.70 1.70 -12.18
C LEU A 110 11.29 0.42 -12.80
N ARG A 111 12.58 0.40 -13.15
CA ARG A 111 13.24 -0.84 -13.61
C ARG A 111 13.29 -1.87 -12.48
N LYS A 112 13.42 -1.42 -11.23
CA LYS A 112 13.36 -2.28 -10.04
C LYS A 112 11.97 -2.83 -9.78
N ALA A 113 10.92 -2.09 -10.16
CA ALA A 113 9.55 -2.58 -10.15
C ALA A 113 9.37 -3.83 -11.02
N GLN A 114 10.05 -3.90 -12.18
CA GLN A 114 10.02 -5.09 -13.03
C GLN A 114 10.67 -6.32 -12.38
N VAL A 115 11.68 -6.11 -11.51
CA VAL A 115 12.26 -7.19 -10.71
C VAL A 115 11.23 -7.69 -9.71
N PHE A 116 10.56 -6.80 -8.98
CA PHE A 116 9.51 -7.19 -8.04
C PHE A 116 8.39 -7.96 -8.73
N LYS A 117 7.92 -7.48 -9.88
CA LYS A 117 6.89 -8.15 -10.68
C LYS A 117 7.31 -9.57 -11.10
N LYS A 118 8.54 -9.75 -11.56
CA LYS A 118 9.08 -11.07 -11.97
C LYS A 118 8.98 -12.11 -10.85
N TYR A 119 9.14 -11.68 -9.59
CA TYR A 119 9.04 -12.55 -8.41
C TYR A 119 7.64 -12.56 -7.78
N GLY A 120 6.67 -11.86 -8.38
CA GLY A 120 5.31 -11.73 -7.86
C GLY A 120 5.28 -10.99 -6.53
N LEU A 121 6.23 -10.10 -6.28
CA LEU A 121 6.25 -9.22 -5.12
C LEU A 121 5.40 -7.99 -5.42
N ASP A 122 4.34 -7.79 -4.62
CA ASP A 122 3.49 -6.61 -4.72
C ASP A 122 4.22 -5.40 -4.14
N PHE A 123 4.73 -4.56 -5.01
CA PHE A 123 5.41 -3.30 -4.65
C PHE A 123 4.43 -2.12 -4.63
N CYS A 124 3.18 -2.34 -5.00
CA CYS A 124 2.08 -1.37 -5.05
C CYS A 124 1.36 -1.32 -3.70
N CYS A 125 0.39 -2.19 -3.49
CA CYS A 125 -0.42 -2.25 -2.27
C CYS A 125 0.37 -2.86 -1.10
N GLY A 126 1.26 -3.82 -1.39
CA GLY A 126 2.24 -4.41 -0.47
C GLY A 126 3.56 -3.64 -0.38
N GLY A 127 3.69 -2.52 -1.09
CA GLY A 127 4.94 -1.75 -1.20
C GLY A 127 5.43 -1.10 0.10
N LYS A 128 4.64 -1.14 1.16
CA LYS A 128 5.01 -0.71 2.53
C LYS A 128 6.00 -1.68 3.21
N LYS A 129 6.19 -2.88 2.67
CA LYS A 129 7.13 -3.90 3.17
C LYS A 129 8.53 -3.69 2.60
N THR A 130 9.53 -4.08 3.38
CA THR A 130 10.90 -4.21 2.87
C THR A 130 11.02 -5.42 1.95
N VAL A 131 12.06 -5.46 1.13
CA VAL A 131 12.35 -6.62 0.26
C VAL A 131 12.48 -7.90 1.09
N LYS A 132 13.12 -7.83 2.27
CA LYS A 132 13.31 -8.97 3.17
C LYS A 132 12.00 -9.51 3.71
N GLU A 133 11.12 -8.61 4.20
CA GLU A 133 9.80 -8.99 4.71
C GLU A 133 8.96 -9.69 3.65
N ALA A 134 8.89 -9.11 2.45
CA ALA A 134 8.11 -9.68 1.35
C ALA A 134 8.68 -11.01 0.85
N CYS A 135 10.01 -11.15 0.82
CA CYS A 135 10.66 -12.42 0.49
C CYS A 135 10.40 -13.50 1.54
N ALA A 136 10.44 -13.16 2.83
CA ALA A 136 10.17 -14.08 3.92
C ALA A 136 8.73 -14.63 3.85
N GLU A 137 7.75 -13.79 3.58
CA GLU A 137 6.34 -14.20 3.43
C GLU A 137 6.11 -15.16 2.26
N LYS A 138 6.83 -14.97 1.14
CA LYS A 138 6.68 -15.79 -0.06
C LYS A 138 7.72 -16.92 -0.16
N GLY A 139 8.59 -17.08 0.84
CA GLY A 139 9.63 -18.11 0.84
C GLY A 139 10.68 -17.92 -0.27
N LEU A 140 10.96 -16.68 -0.65
CA LEU A 140 11.89 -16.33 -1.73
C LEU A 140 13.30 -16.05 -1.17
N ASP A 141 14.31 -16.29 -2.01
CA ASP A 141 15.71 -15.97 -1.68
C ASP A 141 15.95 -14.46 -1.86
N VAL A 142 16.06 -13.76 -0.74
CA VAL A 142 16.31 -12.33 -0.69
C VAL A 142 17.60 -11.93 -1.39
N THR A 143 18.67 -12.70 -1.22
CA THR A 143 20.00 -12.40 -1.80
C THR A 143 19.94 -12.36 -3.33
N LYS A 144 19.20 -13.29 -3.92
CA LYS A 144 19.01 -13.34 -5.37
C LYS A 144 18.26 -12.14 -5.89
N ILE A 145 17.21 -11.71 -5.17
CA ILE A 145 16.39 -10.55 -5.57
C ILE A 145 17.20 -9.26 -5.42
N GLU A 146 17.94 -9.07 -4.33
CA GLU A 146 18.83 -7.92 -4.15
C GLU A 146 19.90 -7.82 -5.24
N GLN A 147 20.47 -8.96 -5.65
CA GLN A 147 21.42 -8.98 -6.79
C GLN A 147 20.76 -8.53 -8.10
N GLU A 148 19.54 -8.97 -8.39
CA GLU A 148 18.82 -8.54 -9.58
C GLU A 148 18.43 -7.06 -9.52
N LEU A 149 18.07 -6.54 -8.35
CA LEU A 149 17.83 -5.10 -8.14
C LEU A 149 19.09 -4.27 -8.42
N GLN A 150 20.26 -4.74 -8.00
CA GLN A 150 21.54 -4.11 -8.31
C GLN A 150 21.93 -4.22 -9.80
N GLN A 151 21.53 -5.31 -10.45
CA GLN A 151 21.76 -5.47 -11.90
C GLN A 151 20.85 -4.54 -12.72
N ALA A 152 19.61 -4.29 -12.26
CA ALA A 152 18.70 -3.35 -12.90
C ALA A 152 19.31 -1.94 -12.98
N ASP A 153 20.13 -1.53 -12.02
CA ASP A 153 20.86 -0.25 -12.04
C ASP A 153 21.84 -0.14 -13.23
N LYS A 154 22.32 -1.26 -13.76
CA LYS A 154 23.35 -1.32 -14.82
C LYS A 154 22.77 -1.37 -16.24
N VAL A 155 21.48 -1.60 -16.39
CA VAL A 155 20.83 -1.75 -17.70
C VAL A 155 20.42 -0.38 -18.25
N PHE A 156 21.14 0.12 -19.24
CA PHE A 156 20.97 1.44 -19.88
C PHE A 156 19.93 1.35 -21.03
N THR A 157 18.62 1.10 -20.74
CA THR A 157 17.62 1.01 -21.82
C THR A 157 16.60 2.15 -21.84
N ALA A 158 16.37 2.84 -20.73
CA ALA A 158 15.61 4.10 -20.68
C ALA A 158 16.03 4.91 -19.44
N ARG A 159 16.02 6.24 -19.52
CA ARG A 159 16.18 7.07 -18.34
C ARG A 159 14.92 6.89 -17.47
N PRO A 160 15.07 6.61 -16.17
CA PRO A 160 13.91 6.64 -15.27
C PRO A 160 13.22 8.01 -15.38
N VAL A 161 11.90 8.01 -15.44
CA VAL A 161 11.15 9.27 -15.40
C VAL A 161 11.23 9.81 -13.98
N PRO A 162 11.75 11.03 -13.74
CA PRO A 162 11.99 11.53 -12.39
C PRO A 162 10.71 12.13 -11.79
N TYR A 163 9.68 11.31 -11.60
CA TYR A 163 8.37 11.76 -11.07
C TYR A 163 8.50 12.54 -9.75
N ASN A 164 9.45 12.15 -8.90
CA ASN A 164 9.70 12.81 -7.60
C ASN A 164 10.25 14.25 -7.72
N GLU A 165 10.78 14.62 -8.89
CA GLU A 165 11.29 15.96 -9.15
C GLU A 165 10.21 16.88 -9.76
N TRP A 166 9.07 16.32 -10.14
CA TRP A 166 7.99 17.08 -10.77
C TRP A 166 7.21 17.89 -9.73
N LYS A 167 6.72 19.04 -10.17
CA LYS A 167 5.75 19.79 -9.37
C LYS A 167 4.45 19.01 -9.28
N LEU A 168 3.80 19.04 -8.12
CA LEU A 168 2.59 18.26 -7.87
C LEU A 168 1.40 18.63 -8.79
N ASP A 169 1.30 19.88 -9.23
CA ASP A 169 0.31 20.32 -10.20
C ASP A 169 0.53 19.66 -11.57
N PHE A 170 1.79 19.61 -12.02
CA PHE A 170 2.15 18.93 -13.27
C PHE A 170 1.97 17.40 -13.15
N LEU A 171 2.31 16.80 -12.02
CA LEU A 171 2.09 15.36 -11.77
C LEU A 171 0.61 15.02 -11.83
N ALA A 172 -0.26 15.82 -11.20
CA ALA A 172 -1.71 15.64 -11.26
C ALA A 172 -2.24 15.72 -12.72
N ASP A 173 -1.74 16.68 -13.52
CA ASP A 173 -2.10 16.78 -14.93
C ASP A 173 -1.59 15.58 -15.74
N TYR A 174 -0.41 15.10 -15.47
CA TYR A 174 0.15 13.91 -16.10
C TYR A 174 -0.70 12.66 -15.82
N ILE A 175 -1.08 12.42 -14.56
CA ILE A 175 -1.95 11.30 -14.17
C ILE A 175 -3.26 11.33 -14.96
N VAL A 176 -3.95 12.49 -14.99
CA VAL A 176 -5.23 12.63 -15.69
C VAL A 176 -5.10 12.43 -17.20
N ASN A 177 -4.05 13.00 -17.82
CA ASN A 177 -3.90 12.96 -19.27
C ASN A 177 -3.31 11.65 -19.81
N THR A 178 -2.66 10.86 -18.96
CA THR A 178 -2.08 9.57 -19.34
C THR A 178 -2.89 8.41 -18.78
N HIS A 179 -2.78 8.15 -17.48
CA HIS A 179 -3.39 6.98 -16.84
C HIS A 179 -4.92 7.00 -16.89
N TYR A 180 -5.55 8.13 -16.53
CA TYR A 180 -7.02 8.19 -16.56
C TYR A 180 -7.58 8.14 -17.97
N SER A 181 -6.89 8.73 -18.94
CA SER A 181 -7.29 8.61 -20.34
C SER A 181 -7.19 7.15 -20.80
N TYR A 182 -6.15 6.43 -20.41
CA TYR A 182 -6.00 5.02 -20.69
C TYR A 182 -7.10 4.19 -20.00
N VAL A 183 -7.31 4.35 -18.70
CA VAL A 183 -8.33 3.62 -17.93
C VAL A 183 -9.73 3.85 -18.50
N LYS A 184 -10.11 5.11 -18.77
CA LYS A 184 -11.42 5.48 -19.30
C LYS A 184 -11.71 4.87 -20.68
N ASN A 185 -10.68 4.66 -21.49
CA ASN A 185 -10.82 4.06 -22.81
C ASN A 185 -10.78 2.53 -22.77
N THR A 186 -9.90 1.95 -21.94
CA THR A 186 -9.60 0.50 -21.97
C THR A 186 -10.55 -0.30 -21.07
N LEU A 187 -10.93 0.23 -19.91
CA LEU A 187 -11.70 -0.52 -18.92
C LEU A 187 -13.09 -0.94 -19.43
N PRO A 188 -13.85 -0.11 -20.17
CA PRO A 188 -15.11 -0.55 -20.80
C PRO A 188 -14.95 -1.69 -21.79
N GLU A 189 -13.82 -1.73 -22.52
CA GLU A 189 -13.53 -2.82 -23.44
C GLU A 189 -13.21 -4.11 -22.70
N ILE A 190 -12.42 -4.04 -21.61
CA ILE A 190 -12.12 -5.18 -20.73
C ILE A 190 -13.41 -5.76 -20.17
N VAL A 191 -14.33 -4.91 -19.65
CA VAL A 191 -15.64 -5.34 -19.16
C VAL A 191 -16.42 -6.06 -20.24
N GLY A 192 -16.47 -5.51 -21.47
CA GLY A 192 -17.16 -6.12 -22.60
C GLY A 192 -16.57 -7.50 -22.97
N TYR A 193 -15.27 -7.63 -23.00
CA TYR A 193 -14.61 -8.91 -23.27
C TYR A 193 -14.76 -9.90 -22.10
N ALA A 194 -14.72 -9.44 -20.85
CA ALA A 194 -14.95 -10.30 -19.68
C ALA A 194 -16.35 -10.94 -19.71
N ILE A 195 -17.38 -10.15 -20.02
CA ILE A 195 -18.75 -10.65 -20.21
C ILE A 195 -18.81 -11.68 -21.34
N LYS A 196 -18.23 -11.33 -22.51
CA LYS A 196 -18.25 -12.21 -23.71
C LYS A 196 -17.55 -13.53 -23.45
N VAL A 197 -16.33 -13.49 -22.89
CA VAL A 197 -15.51 -14.68 -22.68
C VAL A 197 -16.12 -15.57 -21.60
N ALA A 198 -16.62 -14.99 -20.50
CA ALA A 198 -17.33 -15.75 -19.48
C ALA A 198 -18.60 -16.44 -20.02
N SER A 199 -19.35 -15.78 -20.92
CA SER A 199 -20.56 -16.37 -21.52
C SER A 199 -20.25 -17.54 -22.45
N VAL A 200 -19.12 -17.50 -23.18
CA VAL A 200 -18.76 -18.51 -24.18
C VAL A 200 -18.00 -19.67 -23.56
N HIS A 201 -17.06 -19.39 -22.68
CA HIS A 201 -16.10 -20.36 -22.15
C HIS A 201 -16.36 -20.74 -20.69
N GLY A 202 -17.24 -20.03 -19.96
CA GLY A 202 -17.42 -20.19 -18.51
C GLY A 202 -17.93 -21.57 -18.07
N GLN A 203 -18.56 -22.36 -18.93
CA GLN A 203 -18.93 -23.74 -18.61
C GLN A 203 -17.72 -24.66 -18.46
N LEU A 204 -16.69 -24.47 -19.27
CA LEU A 204 -15.42 -25.23 -19.20
C LEU A 204 -14.41 -24.56 -18.29
N HIS A 205 -14.49 -23.25 -18.14
CA HIS A 205 -13.60 -22.37 -17.37
C HIS A 205 -14.40 -21.56 -16.35
N PRO A 206 -14.90 -22.19 -15.26
CA PRO A 206 -15.79 -21.52 -14.28
C PRO A 206 -15.14 -20.34 -13.57
N GLU A 207 -13.82 -20.27 -13.49
CA GLU A 207 -13.06 -19.14 -12.99
C GLU A 207 -13.35 -17.83 -13.72
N LEU A 208 -13.75 -17.89 -15.00
CA LEU A 208 -14.11 -16.71 -15.79
C LEU A 208 -15.31 -15.94 -15.24
N TYR A 209 -16.24 -16.61 -14.57
CA TYR A 209 -17.37 -15.92 -13.92
C TYR A 209 -16.87 -15.06 -12.75
N LYS A 210 -15.90 -15.57 -11.98
CA LYS A 210 -15.30 -14.81 -10.88
C LYS A 210 -14.41 -13.68 -11.42
N ILE A 211 -13.62 -13.94 -12.46
CA ILE A 211 -12.82 -12.90 -13.15
C ILE A 211 -13.73 -11.77 -13.64
N LYS A 212 -14.86 -12.11 -14.29
CA LYS A 212 -15.84 -11.11 -14.72
C LYS A 212 -16.39 -10.29 -13.55
N SER A 213 -16.73 -10.91 -12.42
CA SER A 213 -17.20 -10.18 -11.22
C SER A 213 -16.15 -9.22 -10.68
N LEU A 214 -14.91 -9.66 -10.59
CA LEU A 214 -13.79 -8.81 -10.13
C LEU A 214 -13.51 -7.65 -11.09
N VAL A 215 -13.63 -7.88 -12.40
CA VAL A 215 -13.50 -6.80 -13.41
C VAL A 215 -14.62 -5.76 -13.24
N ASP A 216 -15.86 -6.19 -12.96
CA ASP A 216 -16.95 -5.25 -12.69
C ASP A 216 -16.67 -4.42 -11.43
N GLU A 217 -16.20 -5.04 -10.36
CA GLU A 217 -15.82 -4.37 -9.11
C GLU A 217 -14.69 -3.34 -9.35
N VAL A 218 -13.63 -3.73 -10.09
CA VAL A 218 -12.55 -2.82 -10.48
C VAL A 218 -13.07 -1.62 -11.28
N ASN A 219 -14.01 -1.86 -12.20
CA ASN A 219 -14.61 -0.79 -13.00
C ASN A 219 -15.41 0.21 -12.14
N GLU A 220 -16.21 -0.26 -11.21
CA GLU A 220 -16.99 0.58 -10.31
C GLU A 220 -16.07 1.41 -9.40
N GLU A 221 -15.09 0.77 -8.77
CA GLU A 221 -14.17 1.42 -7.84
C GLU A 221 -13.29 2.47 -8.54
N LEU A 222 -12.64 2.13 -9.66
CA LEU A 222 -11.77 3.08 -10.37
C LEU A 222 -12.56 4.26 -10.98
N THR A 223 -13.79 4.02 -11.45
CA THR A 223 -14.64 5.11 -11.96
C THR A 223 -14.97 6.11 -10.84
N ALA A 224 -15.32 5.62 -9.65
CA ALA A 224 -15.61 6.48 -8.50
C ALA A 224 -14.33 7.16 -7.97
N HIS A 225 -13.21 6.42 -7.92
CA HIS A 225 -11.90 6.88 -7.50
C HIS A 225 -11.41 8.07 -8.34
N MET A 226 -11.31 7.90 -9.66
CA MET A 226 -10.88 8.96 -10.58
C MET A 226 -11.73 10.23 -10.44
N MET A 227 -13.05 10.08 -10.24
CA MET A 227 -13.93 11.24 -10.02
C MET A 227 -13.60 12.02 -8.74
N LYS A 228 -13.24 11.32 -7.65
CA LYS A 228 -12.88 11.97 -6.39
C LYS A 228 -11.56 12.73 -6.53
N GLU A 229 -10.58 12.14 -7.20
CA GLU A 229 -9.31 12.82 -7.44
C GLU A 229 -9.44 14.01 -8.38
N GLU A 230 -10.10 13.86 -9.52
CA GLU A 230 -10.30 14.96 -10.48
C GLU A 230 -11.12 16.13 -9.92
N LYS A 231 -12.11 15.84 -9.07
CA LYS A 231 -13.04 16.89 -8.57
C LYS A 231 -12.67 17.45 -7.20
N VAL A 232 -11.91 16.71 -6.40
CA VAL A 232 -11.64 17.08 -5.01
C VAL A 232 -10.14 17.19 -4.74
N LEU A 233 -9.38 16.09 -4.92
CA LEU A 233 -7.98 16.05 -4.49
C LEU A 233 -7.07 16.90 -5.38
N PHE A 234 -7.08 16.68 -6.70
CA PHE A 234 -6.19 17.40 -7.63
C PHE A 234 -6.43 18.91 -7.69
N PRO A 235 -7.69 19.42 -7.71
CA PRO A 235 -7.92 20.85 -7.60
C PRO A 235 -7.35 21.46 -6.32
N TYR A 236 -7.45 20.73 -5.20
CA TYR A 236 -6.89 21.20 -3.93
C TYR A 236 -5.34 21.18 -3.94
N VAL A 237 -4.73 20.13 -4.46
CA VAL A 237 -3.26 20.06 -4.64
C VAL A 237 -2.76 21.23 -5.50
N LYS A 238 -3.42 21.52 -6.61
CA LYS A 238 -3.07 22.67 -7.48
C LYS A 238 -3.22 24.01 -6.76
N ALA A 239 -4.26 24.17 -5.95
CA ALA A 239 -4.44 25.37 -5.12
C ALA A 239 -3.33 25.53 -4.08
N LEU A 240 -2.89 24.42 -3.45
CA LEU A 240 -1.75 24.43 -2.52
C LEU A 240 -0.45 24.85 -3.20
N VAL A 241 -0.15 24.28 -4.38
CA VAL A 241 1.05 24.62 -5.16
C VAL A 241 1.03 26.09 -5.54
N SER A 242 -0.13 26.61 -6.00
CA SER A 242 -0.30 28.01 -6.37
C SER A 242 -0.10 28.96 -5.18
N ALA A 243 -0.71 28.66 -4.02
CA ALA A 243 -0.57 29.45 -2.80
C ALA A 243 0.86 29.46 -2.31
N SER A 244 1.55 28.31 -2.31
CA SER A 244 2.96 28.20 -1.94
C SER A 244 3.86 29.05 -2.86
N SER A 245 3.58 29.02 -4.17
CA SER A 245 4.35 29.83 -5.16
C SER A 245 4.14 31.34 -5.00
N ALA A 246 2.97 31.74 -4.47
CA ALA A 246 2.62 33.14 -4.21
C ALA A 246 2.94 33.60 -2.78
N GLU A 247 3.55 32.77 -1.96
CA GLU A 247 3.84 33.01 -0.53
C GLU A 247 2.56 33.35 0.28
N GLN A 248 1.43 32.76 -0.13
CA GLN A 248 0.12 32.97 0.48
C GLN A 248 -0.25 31.79 1.39
N VAL A 249 -1.09 32.07 2.41
CA VAL A 249 -1.65 31.02 3.25
C VAL A 249 -2.71 30.27 2.44
N PRO A 250 -2.61 28.95 2.26
CA PRO A 250 -3.60 28.18 1.53
C PRO A 250 -4.97 28.27 2.20
N GLN A 251 -6.02 28.30 1.41
CA GLN A 251 -7.38 28.20 1.93
C GLN A 251 -7.59 26.80 2.56
N ALA A 252 -8.19 26.77 3.75
CA ALA A 252 -8.49 25.51 4.41
C ALA A 252 -9.46 24.67 3.57
N ALA A 253 -9.15 23.38 3.42
CA ALA A 253 -10.02 22.45 2.71
C ALA A 253 -11.33 22.21 3.49
N HIS A 254 -12.44 22.06 2.78
CA HIS A 254 -13.73 21.74 3.38
C HIS A 254 -13.75 20.34 4.05
N PHE A 255 -12.85 19.44 3.65
CA PHE A 255 -12.64 18.11 4.22
C PHE A 255 -11.65 18.10 5.39
N GLY A 256 -11.13 19.25 5.82
CA GLY A 256 -10.17 19.39 6.92
C GLY A 256 -8.73 19.22 6.46
N THR A 257 -8.10 18.08 6.70
CA THR A 257 -6.72 17.82 6.30
C THR A 257 -6.68 17.05 4.97
N VAL A 258 -5.65 17.30 4.14
CA VAL A 258 -5.41 16.56 2.89
C VAL A 258 -5.18 15.06 3.13
N GLN A 259 -4.75 14.70 4.33
CA GLN A 259 -4.50 13.31 4.70
C GLN A 259 -5.76 12.42 4.61
N LYS A 260 -6.95 12.97 4.90
CA LYS A 260 -8.20 12.20 4.80
C LYS A 260 -8.50 11.68 3.40
N PRO A 261 -8.51 12.53 2.35
CA PRO A 261 -8.67 12.02 0.98
C PRO A 261 -7.51 11.12 0.54
N ILE A 262 -6.26 11.40 0.92
CA ILE A 262 -5.13 10.52 0.60
C ILE A 262 -5.33 9.12 1.19
N ASN A 263 -5.66 9.01 2.47
CA ASN A 263 -5.91 7.71 3.10
C ASN A 263 -7.06 6.94 2.43
N MET A 264 -8.09 7.64 1.97
CA MET A 264 -9.19 7.03 1.22
C MET A 264 -8.70 6.50 -0.13
N MET A 265 -7.91 7.28 -0.86
CA MET A 265 -7.31 6.86 -2.14
C MET A 265 -6.41 5.63 -1.96
N GLU A 266 -5.56 5.61 -0.91
CA GLU A 266 -4.72 4.44 -0.60
C GLU A 266 -5.55 3.18 -0.34
N MET A 267 -6.67 3.28 0.39
CA MET A 267 -7.57 2.14 0.63
C MET A 267 -8.22 1.63 -0.66
N GLU A 268 -8.63 2.53 -1.53
CA GLU A 268 -9.25 2.20 -2.82
C GLU A 268 -8.21 1.55 -3.75
N HIS A 269 -6.98 2.06 -3.78
CA HIS A 269 -5.87 1.42 -4.48
C HIS A 269 -5.59 0.00 -3.98
N GLU A 270 -5.58 -0.19 -2.65
CA GLU A 270 -5.37 -1.51 -2.03
C GLU A 270 -6.48 -2.50 -2.42
N LEU A 271 -7.74 -2.05 -2.47
CA LEU A 271 -8.87 -2.88 -2.88
C LEU A 271 -8.74 -3.30 -4.34
N VAL A 272 -8.50 -2.34 -5.24
CA VAL A 272 -8.34 -2.61 -6.67
C VAL A 272 -7.12 -3.51 -6.92
N GLY A 273 -6.01 -3.27 -6.24
CA GLY A 273 -4.81 -4.11 -6.33
C GLY A 273 -5.07 -5.55 -5.92
N LYS A 274 -5.82 -5.79 -4.84
CA LYS A 274 -6.23 -7.15 -4.42
C LYS A 274 -7.12 -7.84 -5.46
N ASN A 275 -8.05 -7.10 -6.06
CA ASN A 275 -8.89 -7.65 -7.11
C ASN A 275 -8.05 -8.04 -8.34
N MET A 276 -7.06 -7.24 -8.74
CA MET A 276 -6.15 -7.57 -9.83
C MET A 276 -5.25 -8.78 -9.51
N GLU A 277 -4.74 -8.87 -8.27
CA GLU A 277 -3.97 -10.04 -7.81
C GLU A 277 -4.83 -11.33 -7.87
N GLU A 278 -6.11 -11.27 -7.47
CA GLU A 278 -7.02 -12.41 -7.56
C GLU A 278 -7.32 -12.76 -9.02
N ILE A 279 -7.50 -11.79 -9.91
CA ILE A 279 -7.66 -12.02 -11.36
C ILE A 279 -6.42 -12.69 -11.93
N SER A 280 -5.23 -12.19 -11.60
CA SER A 280 -3.95 -12.77 -12.04
C SER A 280 -3.78 -14.21 -11.56
N ALA A 281 -4.16 -14.51 -10.33
CA ALA A 281 -4.13 -15.87 -9.77
C ALA A 281 -5.11 -16.81 -10.48
N LEU A 282 -6.37 -16.40 -10.65
CA LEU A 282 -7.41 -17.19 -11.32
C LEU A 282 -7.09 -17.46 -12.80
N SER A 283 -6.49 -16.47 -13.48
CA SER A 283 -6.05 -16.60 -14.87
C SER A 283 -4.70 -17.31 -15.03
N GLN A 284 -4.09 -17.82 -13.95
CA GLN A 284 -2.74 -18.40 -13.98
C GLN A 284 -1.73 -17.46 -14.64
N LYS A 285 -1.70 -16.20 -14.17
CA LYS A 285 -0.88 -15.10 -14.72
C LYS A 285 -1.18 -14.88 -16.21
N TYR A 286 -2.46 -14.71 -16.52
CA TYR A 286 -2.99 -14.43 -17.86
C TYR A 286 -2.63 -15.48 -18.91
N THR A 287 -2.45 -16.74 -18.48
CA THR A 287 -2.16 -17.85 -19.37
C THR A 287 -3.42 -18.32 -20.09
N VAL A 288 -3.45 -18.19 -21.41
CA VAL A 288 -4.58 -18.62 -22.23
C VAL A 288 -4.60 -20.14 -22.36
N PRO A 289 -5.71 -20.82 -22.03
CA PRO A 289 -5.81 -22.28 -22.19
C PRO A 289 -5.81 -22.69 -23.65
N ALA A 290 -5.48 -23.96 -23.95
CA ALA A 290 -5.34 -24.46 -25.29
C ALA A 290 -6.60 -24.36 -26.19
N ASP A 291 -7.79 -24.34 -25.55
CA ASP A 291 -9.10 -24.17 -26.18
C ASP A 291 -9.58 -22.70 -26.18
N GLY A 292 -8.72 -21.77 -25.74
CA GLY A 292 -8.98 -20.34 -25.71
C GLY A 292 -9.08 -19.73 -27.11
N CYS A 293 -10.15 -18.98 -27.36
CA CYS A 293 -10.35 -18.29 -28.64
C CYS A 293 -9.60 -16.91 -28.66
N ALA A 294 -9.60 -16.25 -29.82
CA ALA A 294 -8.97 -14.93 -29.99
C ALA A 294 -9.51 -13.88 -28.97
N SER A 295 -10.81 -13.90 -28.64
CA SER A 295 -11.37 -12.99 -27.62
C SER A 295 -10.87 -13.32 -26.21
N TYR A 296 -10.61 -14.57 -25.90
CA TYR A 296 -10.01 -15.00 -24.64
C TYR A 296 -8.58 -14.47 -24.52
N SER A 297 -7.77 -14.68 -25.57
CA SER A 297 -6.39 -14.16 -25.64
C SER A 297 -6.36 -12.63 -25.51
N LEU A 298 -7.28 -11.94 -26.20
CA LEU A 298 -7.35 -10.48 -26.14
C LEU A 298 -7.71 -9.99 -24.73
N LEU A 299 -8.71 -10.60 -24.06
CA LEU A 299 -9.07 -10.27 -22.69
C LEU A 299 -7.86 -10.39 -21.75
N PHE A 300 -7.14 -11.50 -21.81
CA PHE A 300 -6.02 -11.74 -20.91
C PHE A 300 -4.86 -10.81 -21.17
N ASN A 301 -4.55 -10.50 -22.43
CA ASN A 301 -3.55 -9.51 -22.76
C ASN A 301 -3.94 -8.12 -22.27
N MET A 302 -5.20 -7.71 -22.46
CA MET A 302 -5.68 -6.41 -21.96
C MET A 302 -5.64 -6.32 -20.44
N LEU A 303 -6.00 -7.40 -19.72
CA LEU A 303 -5.93 -7.43 -18.25
C LEU A 303 -4.47 -7.33 -17.76
N GLU A 304 -3.52 -8.00 -18.42
CA GLU A 304 -2.10 -7.91 -18.09
C GLU A 304 -1.54 -6.50 -18.33
N GLU A 305 -1.87 -5.88 -19.47
CA GLU A 305 -1.49 -4.49 -19.76
C GLU A 305 -2.11 -3.52 -18.77
N PHE A 306 -3.37 -3.72 -18.42
CA PHE A 306 -4.09 -2.91 -17.46
C PHE A 306 -3.49 -2.98 -16.05
N GLU A 307 -3.15 -4.19 -15.57
CA GLU A 307 -2.43 -4.38 -14.30
C GLU A 307 -1.09 -3.64 -14.31
N ASN A 308 -0.37 -3.65 -15.44
CA ASN A 308 0.91 -2.94 -15.56
C ASN A 308 0.75 -1.41 -15.46
N ASP A 309 -0.25 -0.85 -16.14
CA ASP A 309 -0.54 0.60 -16.08
C ASP A 309 -0.99 1.01 -14.68
N LEU A 310 -1.85 0.20 -14.06
CA LEU A 310 -2.32 0.43 -12.70
C LEU A 310 -1.18 0.45 -11.69
N HIS A 311 -0.24 -0.47 -11.79
CA HIS A 311 0.96 -0.49 -10.95
C HIS A 311 1.78 0.79 -11.11
N LEU A 312 1.92 1.32 -12.31
CA LEU A 312 2.63 2.57 -12.57
C LEU A 312 1.86 3.78 -12.02
N HIS A 313 0.53 3.77 -12.13
CA HIS A 313 -0.34 4.84 -11.65
C HIS A 313 -0.32 4.95 -10.11
N ILE A 314 -0.36 3.83 -9.39
CA ILE A 314 -0.41 3.81 -7.93
C ILE A 314 0.93 4.27 -7.32
N HIS A 315 2.04 4.09 -8.02
CA HIS A 315 3.39 4.50 -7.59
C HIS A 315 3.84 5.84 -8.14
#